data_1239028be5bb87d5618cf5c9cf5aa57c
#
_entry.id   1239028be5bb87d5618cf5c9cf5aa57c
#
_cell.length_a   1.000
_cell.length_b   1.000
_cell.length_c   1.000
_cell.angle_alpha   90.00
_cell.angle_beta   90.00
_cell.angle_gamma   90.00
#
_symmetry.space_group_name_H-M   'P 1'
#
loop_
_entity.id
_entity.type
_entity.pdbx_description
1 polymer ?
#
loop_
_entity_poly.entity_id
_entity_poly.type
_entity_poly.pdbx_seq_one_letter_code
_entity_poly.pdbx_strand_id
1 'polypeptide(L)'
;MQKKINDLYKQGMEAFERGEYEKAERFFEQLLNINPRFADIQNKLGIIYNQTDRLKRAAQAFEKALELNPGYTEASLNLAITYSDLGQYEKARQVFEQAAHFTELKTDTATATSRIDPFVKGKLADEHFRLGNMYAQLRLLDDAIEEYRKALRLSPNFADVITHLGIALRDTGRYDDAIKEFNRAKECNPRYIPARLHLGITYYSQGFYGLAEEEWREALVFDPDNAAVRTYLNFVKPQTS
;
A
#
# COMPACT_ATOMS: atom_id res chain seq x y z
N MET A 1 32.68 -20.79 -19.33
CA MET A 1 31.85 -19.59 -19.23
C MET A 1 30.66 -19.84 -18.26
N GLN A 2 29.85 -20.87 -18.46
CA GLN A 2 28.65 -21.16 -17.63
C GLN A 2 28.98 -21.34 -16.14
N LYS A 3 30.07 -22.08 -15.78
CA LYS A 3 30.47 -22.23 -14.37
C LYS A 3 30.75 -20.89 -13.70
N LYS A 4 31.42 -19.97 -14.39
CA LYS A 4 31.69 -18.61 -13.87
C LYS A 4 30.42 -17.79 -13.65
N ILE A 5 29.44 -17.90 -14.54
CA ILE A 5 28.13 -17.25 -14.38
C ILE A 5 27.43 -17.78 -13.15
N ASN A 6 27.36 -19.10 -12.98
CA ASN A 6 26.70 -19.73 -11.83
C ASN A 6 27.39 -19.37 -10.51
N ASP A 7 28.73 -19.32 -10.49
CA ASP A 7 29.49 -18.94 -9.28
C ASP A 7 29.25 -17.47 -8.91
N LEU A 8 29.27 -16.55 -9.88
CA LEU A 8 28.96 -15.14 -9.66
C LEU A 8 27.54 -14.92 -9.20
N TYR A 9 26.57 -15.61 -9.81
CA TYR A 9 25.15 -15.54 -9.42
C TYR A 9 24.97 -15.99 -7.96
N LYS A 10 25.53 -17.14 -7.61
CA LYS A 10 25.44 -17.68 -6.25
C LYS A 10 26.06 -16.73 -5.22
N GLN A 11 27.27 -16.22 -5.48
CA GLN A 11 27.94 -15.28 -4.58
C GLN A 11 27.17 -13.96 -4.45
N GLY A 12 26.61 -13.45 -5.56
CA GLY A 12 25.78 -12.26 -5.57
C GLY A 12 24.50 -12.43 -4.74
N MET A 13 23.82 -13.56 -4.89
CA MET A 13 22.60 -13.88 -4.13
C MET A 13 22.90 -14.07 -2.65
N GLU A 14 23.94 -14.81 -2.27
CA GLU A 14 24.35 -14.98 -0.89
C GLU A 14 24.69 -13.64 -0.20
N ALA A 15 25.39 -12.75 -0.91
CA ALA A 15 25.70 -11.42 -0.41
C ALA A 15 24.42 -10.55 -0.28
N PHE A 16 23.51 -10.65 -1.25
CA PHE A 16 22.24 -9.95 -1.23
C PHE A 16 21.36 -10.37 -0.03
N GLU A 17 21.21 -11.67 0.21
CA GLU A 17 20.45 -12.22 1.33
C GLU A 17 21.01 -11.83 2.70
N ARG A 18 22.33 -11.63 2.80
CA ARG A 18 23.00 -11.14 4.02
C ARG A 18 22.95 -9.62 4.19
N GLY A 19 22.37 -8.88 3.24
CA GLY A 19 22.37 -7.41 3.25
C GLY A 19 23.72 -6.78 2.92
N GLU A 20 24.70 -7.55 2.40
CA GLU A 20 26.02 -7.07 1.96
C GLU A 20 25.89 -6.41 0.57
N TYR A 21 25.09 -5.32 0.49
CA TYR A 21 24.64 -4.74 -0.78
C TYR A 21 25.77 -4.30 -1.71
N GLU A 22 26.82 -3.69 -1.19
CA GLU A 22 27.98 -3.28 -2.02
C GLU A 22 28.69 -4.46 -2.67
N LYS A 23 28.74 -5.58 -1.97
CA LYS A 23 29.35 -6.80 -2.47
C LYS A 23 28.45 -7.50 -3.49
N ALA A 24 27.16 -7.56 -3.22
CA ALA A 24 26.16 -8.09 -4.13
C ALA A 24 26.14 -7.30 -5.45
N GLU A 25 26.16 -5.95 -5.38
CA GLU A 25 26.24 -5.06 -6.54
C GLU A 25 27.40 -5.41 -7.46
N ARG A 26 28.61 -5.58 -6.91
CA ARG A 26 29.82 -5.93 -7.69
C ARG A 26 29.66 -7.27 -8.43
N PHE A 27 29.06 -8.27 -7.80
CA PHE A 27 28.83 -9.56 -8.45
C PHE A 27 27.77 -9.45 -9.55
N PHE A 28 26.69 -8.73 -9.29
CA PHE A 28 25.61 -8.54 -10.26
C PHE A 28 26.07 -7.69 -11.46
N GLU A 29 26.87 -6.65 -11.26
CA GLU A 29 27.48 -5.90 -12.36
C GLU A 29 28.40 -6.76 -13.22
N GLN A 30 29.20 -7.65 -12.62
CA GLN A 30 30.02 -8.61 -13.38
C GLN A 30 29.17 -9.58 -14.20
N LEU A 31 28.02 -10.02 -13.68
CA LEU A 31 27.07 -10.84 -14.42
C LEU A 31 26.46 -10.08 -15.61
N LEU A 32 26.06 -8.83 -15.43
CA LEU A 32 25.53 -8.00 -16.51
C LEU A 32 26.58 -7.65 -17.58
N ASN A 33 27.85 -7.55 -17.21
CA ASN A 33 28.95 -7.41 -18.18
C ASN A 33 29.13 -8.68 -19.04
N ILE A 34 28.77 -9.86 -18.52
CA ILE A 34 28.82 -11.11 -19.29
C ILE A 34 27.53 -11.25 -20.14
N ASN A 35 26.38 -10.96 -19.56
CA ASN A 35 25.11 -11.00 -20.26
C ASN A 35 24.18 -9.88 -19.73
N PRO A 36 23.97 -8.81 -20.50
CA PRO A 36 23.10 -7.69 -20.12
C PRO A 36 21.61 -8.05 -20.05
N ARG A 37 21.20 -9.23 -20.50
CA ARG A 37 19.79 -9.65 -20.61
C ARG A 37 19.23 -10.39 -19.39
N PHE A 38 19.92 -10.30 -18.25
CA PHE A 38 19.41 -10.86 -17.00
C PHE A 38 18.41 -9.89 -16.33
N ALA A 39 17.12 -10.04 -16.63
CA ALA A 39 16.06 -9.19 -16.06
C ALA A 39 15.96 -9.30 -14.53
N ASP A 40 16.18 -10.51 -13.98
CA ASP A 40 16.23 -10.77 -12.55
C ASP A 40 17.39 -10.05 -11.85
N ILE A 41 18.56 -10.01 -12.46
CA ILE A 41 19.73 -9.30 -11.94
C ILE A 41 19.51 -7.77 -11.99
N GLN A 42 18.87 -7.26 -13.05
CA GLN A 42 18.50 -5.85 -13.12
C GLN A 42 17.52 -5.50 -11.98
N ASN A 43 16.52 -6.34 -11.72
CA ASN A 43 15.61 -6.15 -10.60
C ASN A 43 16.34 -6.18 -9.24
N LYS A 44 17.25 -7.14 -9.02
CA LYS A 44 18.05 -7.21 -7.78
C LYS A 44 18.94 -5.98 -7.58
N LEU A 45 19.56 -5.46 -8.63
CA LEU A 45 20.30 -4.20 -8.59
C LEU A 45 19.38 -3.02 -8.26
N GLY A 46 18.20 -2.98 -8.85
CA GLY A 46 17.20 -1.98 -8.50
C GLY A 46 16.85 -1.99 -7.01
N ILE A 47 16.65 -3.17 -6.43
CA ILE A 47 16.39 -3.32 -4.99
C ILE A 47 17.60 -2.83 -4.17
N ILE A 48 18.82 -3.19 -4.54
CA ILE A 48 20.05 -2.72 -3.86
C ILE A 48 20.11 -1.19 -3.90
N TYR A 49 19.88 -0.58 -5.07
CA TYR A 49 19.91 0.88 -5.22
C TYR A 49 18.83 1.56 -4.39
N ASN A 50 17.64 0.97 -4.28
CA ASN A 50 16.56 1.47 -3.45
C ASN A 50 16.94 1.41 -1.95
N GLN A 51 17.43 0.27 -1.47
CA GLN A 51 17.89 0.08 -0.09
C GLN A 51 19.08 0.98 0.31
N THR A 52 19.82 1.47 -0.66
CA THR A 52 20.98 2.37 -0.46
C THR A 52 20.67 3.83 -0.85
N ASP A 53 19.40 4.20 -0.92
CA ASP A 53 18.89 5.56 -1.22
C ASP A 53 19.35 6.13 -2.58
N ARG A 54 19.69 5.25 -3.51
CA ARG A 54 20.08 5.62 -4.87
C ARG A 54 18.90 5.52 -5.84
N LEU A 55 17.78 6.19 -5.48
CA LEU A 55 16.46 6.04 -6.11
C LEU A 55 16.47 6.20 -7.64
N LYS A 56 17.22 7.16 -8.19
CA LYS A 56 17.30 7.35 -9.64
C LYS A 56 17.95 6.13 -10.36
N ARG A 57 18.96 5.51 -9.74
CA ARG A 57 19.58 4.29 -10.26
C ARG A 57 18.65 3.08 -10.11
N ALA A 58 17.90 3.04 -9.01
CA ALA A 58 16.89 2.01 -8.79
C ALA A 58 15.84 2.02 -9.89
N ALA A 59 15.27 3.19 -10.20
CA ALA A 59 14.31 3.34 -11.29
C ALA A 59 14.87 2.84 -12.64
N GLN A 60 16.08 3.26 -13.00
CA GLN A 60 16.73 2.84 -14.24
C GLN A 60 16.96 1.32 -14.32
N ALA A 61 17.31 0.68 -13.21
CA ALA A 61 17.53 -0.76 -13.16
C ALA A 61 16.19 -1.52 -13.30
N PHE A 62 15.12 -1.07 -12.64
CA PHE A 62 13.80 -1.64 -12.81
C PHE A 62 13.23 -1.42 -14.21
N GLU A 63 13.42 -0.24 -14.82
CA GLU A 63 13.03 0.03 -16.20
C GLU A 63 13.70 -0.98 -17.16
N LYS A 64 15.02 -1.22 -16.99
CA LYS A 64 15.74 -2.23 -17.79
C LYS A 64 15.22 -3.64 -17.56
N ALA A 65 14.86 -3.99 -16.32
CA ALA A 65 14.25 -5.28 -16.04
C ALA A 65 12.92 -5.46 -16.80
N LEU A 66 12.13 -4.41 -16.90
CA LEU A 66 10.84 -4.40 -17.63
C LEU A 66 11.01 -4.34 -19.14
N GLU A 67 12.03 -3.67 -19.67
CA GLU A 67 12.39 -3.74 -21.07
C GLU A 67 12.71 -5.17 -21.51
N LEU A 68 13.39 -5.93 -20.64
CA LEU A 68 13.75 -7.33 -20.89
C LEU A 68 12.60 -8.30 -20.64
N ASN A 69 11.76 -8.02 -19.69
CA ASN A 69 10.57 -8.82 -19.32
C ASN A 69 9.41 -7.91 -18.94
N PRO A 70 8.57 -7.47 -19.91
CA PRO A 70 7.45 -6.56 -19.66
C PRO A 70 6.41 -7.09 -18.65
N GLY A 71 6.35 -8.40 -18.47
CA GLY A 71 5.46 -9.05 -17.51
C GLY A 71 6.10 -9.33 -16.15
N TYR A 72 7.22 -8.68 -15.80
CA TYR A 72 7.91 -8.88 -14.53
C TYR A 72 7.24 -8.06 -13.41
N THR A 73 6.20 -8.63 -12.83
CA THR A 73 5.34 -7.95 -11.83
C THR A 73 6.13 -7.37 -10.65
N GLU A 74 7.12 -8.12 -10.11
CA GLU A 74 7.95 -7.62 -9.00
C GLU A 74 8.72 -6.35 -9.39
N ALA A 75 9.32 -6.33 -10.58
CA ALA A 75 10.04 -5.15 -11.08
C ALA A 75 9.10 -3.95 -11.32
N SER A 76 7.91 -4.19 -11.84
CA SER A 76 6.87 -3.14 -12.01
C SER A 76 6.48 -2.52 -10.68
N LEU A 77 6.27 -3.33 -9.67
CA LEU A 77 5.91 -2.85 -8.33
C LEU A 77 7.03 -2.04 -7.70
N ASN A 78 8.25 -2.57 -7.74
CA ASN A 78 9.42 -1.87 -7.22
C ASN A 78 9.65 -0.53 -7.95
N LEU A 79 9.43 -0.48 -9.27
CA LEU A 79 9.52 0.75 -10.06
C LEU A 79 8.45 1.76 -9.66
N ALA A 80 7.20 1.31 -9.50
CA ALA A 80 6.11 2.20 -9.07
C ALA A 80 6.39 2.81 -7.69
N ILE A 81 6.86 2.00 -6.73
CA ILE A 81 7.29 2.47 -5.41
C ILE A 81 8.41 3.50 -5.56
N THR A 82 9.44 3.18 -6.33
CA THR A 82 10.60 4.06 -6.54
C THR A 82 10.19 5.38 -7.18
N TYR A 83 9.27 5.37 -8.15
CA TYR A 83 8.74 6.60 -8.73
C TYR A 83 7.90 7.42 -7.72
N SER A 84 7.15 6.76 -6.83
CA SER A 84 6.44 7.45 -5.75
C SER A 84 7.42 8.14 -4.80
N ASP A 85 8.49 7.45 -4.41
CA ASP A 85 9.54 8.00 -3.53
C ASP A 85 10.31 9.16 -4.21
N LEU A 86 10.40 9.16 -5.55
CA LEU A 86 10.95 10.25 -6.36
C LEU A 86 9.96 11.41 -6.59
N GLY A 87 8.71 11.31 -6.10
CA GLY A 87 7.66 12.30 -6.35
C GLY A 87 7.09 12.26 -7.78
N GLN A 88 7.40 11.23 -8.57
CA GLN A 88 6.95 11.08 -9.96
C GLN A 88 5.66 10.25 -10.03
N TYR A 89 4.61 10.74 -9.38
CA TYR A 89 3.36 10.01 -9.12
C TYR A 89 2.63 9.55 -10.39
N GLU A 90 2.64 10.35 -11.46
CA GLU A 90 2.02 9.95 -12.73
C GLU A 90 2.72 8.74 -13.37
N LYS A 91 4.05 8.69 -13.29
CA LYS A 91 4.80 7.51 -13.76
C LYS A 91 4.56 6.30 -12.89
N ALA A 92 4.51 6.49 -11.56
CA ALA A 92 4.18 5.42 -10.64
C ALA A 92 2.83 4.79 -10.98
N ARG A 93 1.79 5.61 -11.21
CA ARG A 93 0.46 5.17 -11.61
C ARG A 93 0.48 4.41 -12.94
N GLN A 94 1.14 4.95 -13.97
CA GLN A 94 1.21 4.30 -15.28
C GLN A 94 1.86 2.92 -15.23
N VAL A 95 3.00 2.80 -14.55
CA VAL A 95 3.69 1.50 -14.39
C VAL A 95 2.81 0.51 -13.63
N PHE A 96 2.10 0.99 -12.64
CA PHE A 96 1.21 0.20 -11.83
C PHE A 96 -0.01 -0.33 -12.61
N GLU A 97 -0.66 0.54 -13.40
CA GLU A 97 -1.77 0.18 -14.28
C GLU A 97 -1.32 -0.83 -15.35
N GLN A 98 -0.12 -0.65 -15.91
CA GLN A 98 0.46 -1.61 -16.86
C GLN A 98 0.70 -2.98 -16.20
N ALA A 99 1.23 -3.02 -14.98
CA ALA A 99 1.43 -4.27 -14.24
C ALA A 99 0.11 -4.99 -13.97
N ALA A 100 -0.93 -4.26 -13.59
CA ALA A 100 -2.28 -4.81 -13.39
C ALA A 100 -2.83 -5.39 -14.69
N HIS A 101 -2.70 -4.67 -15.80
CA HIS A 101 -3.16 -5.12 -17.12
C HIS A 101 -2.42 -6.37 -17.62
N PHE A 102 -1.10 -6.47 -17.44
CA PHE A 102 -0.35 -7.69 -17.74
C PHE A 102 -0.78 -8.89 -16.89
N THR A 103 -1.21 -8.63 -15.66
CA THR A 103 -1.72 -9.67 -14.77
C THR A 103 -3.12 -10.14 -15.21
N GLU A 104 -3.97 -9.22 -15.67
CA GLU A 104 -5.32 -9.53 -16.19
C GLU A 104 -5.28 -10.30 -17.51
N LEU A 105 -4.39 -9.93 -18.44
CA LEU A 105 -4.26 -10.63 -19.75
C LEU A 105 -3.73 -12.06 -19.63
N LYS A 106 -3.05 -12.42 -18.53
CA LYS A 106 -2.58 -13.79 -18.29
C LYS A 106 -3.61 -14.70 -17.62
N THR A 107 -4.76 -14.16 -17.26
CA THR A 107 -5.76 -14.89 -16.49
C THR A 107 -7.15 -14.55 -16.99
N ASP A 108 -7.68 -15.45 -17.83
CA ASP A 108 -9.12 -15.57 -17.98
C ASP A 108 -9.73 -15.92 -16.63
N THR A 109 -10.64 -15.05 -16.16
CA THR A 109 -11.59 -15.25 -15.06
C THR A 109 -11.06 -15.17 -13.62
N ALA A 110 -11.97 -14.92 -12.69
CA ALA A 110 -11.96 -14.77 -11.23
C ALA A 110 -10.90 -15.50 -10.35
N THR A 111 -10.06 -16.34 -10.95
CA THR A 111 -8.96 -17.10 -10.31
C THR A 111 -7.61 -16.36 -10.31
N ALA A 112 -7.52 -15.20 -10.97
CA ALA A 112 -6.24 -14.47 -11.12
C ALA A 112 -5.70 -13.91 -9.82
N THR A 113 -6.57 -13.32 -9.01
CA THR A 113 -6.19 -12.79 -7.69
C THR A 113 -5.75 -13.87 -6.71
N SER A 114 -6.17 -15.14 -6.94
CA SER A 114 -5.77 -16.27 -6.10
C SER A 114 -4.31 -16.71 -6.32
N ARG A 115 -3.68 -16.35 -7.45
CA ARG A 115 -2.33 -16.80 -7.82
C ARG A 115 -1.22 -15.79 -7.50
N ILE A 116 -1.57 -14.55 -7.14
CA ILE A 116 -0.57 -13.57 -6.73
C ILE A 116 -0.09 -13.95 -5.33
N ASP A 117 1.22 -13.97 -5.14
CA ASP A 117 1.84 -14.20 -3.85
C ASP A 117 1.25 -13.26 -2.77
N PRO A 118 0.90 -13.75 -1.58
CA PRO A 118 0.29 -12.94 -0.52
C PRO A 118 1.14 -11.72 -0.12
N PHE A 119 2.45 -11.82 -0.16
CA PHE A 119 3.37 -10.72 0.11
C PHE A 119 3.27 -9.62 -0.96
N VAL A 120 3.18 -10.03 -2.22
CA VAL A 120 2.99 -9.10 -3.35
C VAL A 120 1.62 -8.44 -3.27
N LYS A 121 0.56 -9.17 -2.90
CA LYS A 121 -0.77 -8.60 -2.66
C LYS A 121 -0.74 -7.54 -1.56
N GLY A 122 -0.05 -7.82 -0.46
CA GLY A 122 0.10 -6.89 0.65
C GLY A 122 0.77 -5.60 0.21
N LYS A 123 1.93 -5.68 -0.44
CA LYS A 123 2.63 -4.49 -0.95
C LYS A 123 1.80 -3.69 -1.94
N LEU A 124 1.08 -4.38 -2.81
CA LEU A 124 0.20 -3.76 -3.80
C LEU A 124 -0.95 -3.00 -3.11
N ALA A 125 -1.53 -3.60 -2.07
CA ALA A 125 -2.56 -2.95 -1.26
C ALA A 125 -2.02 -1.70 -0.56
N ASP A 126 -0.80 -1.77 -0.01
CA ASP A 126 -0.15 -0.62 0.64
C ASP A 126 0.08 0.53 -0.35
N GLU A 127 0.49 0.26 -1.59
CA GLU A 127 0.69 1.30 -2.59
C GLU A 127 -0.64 1.98 -3.00
N HIS A 128 -1.70 1.21 -3.21
CA HIS A 128 -3.03 1.79 -3.44
C HIS A 128 -3.48 2.62 -2.24
N PHE A 129 -3.21 2.17 -1.02
CA PHE A 129 -3.52 2.93 0.19
C PHE A 129 -2.75 4.26 0.26
N ARG A 130 -1.43 4.24 -0.01
CA ARG A 130 -0.59 5.46 -0.06
C ARG A 130 -1.11 6.45 -1.12
N LEU A 131 -1.42 5.95 -2.32
CA LEU A 131 -1.95 6.79 -3.40
C LEU A 131 -3.32 7.37 -3.02
N GLY A 132 -4.20 6.58 -2.42
CA GLY A 132 -5.48 7.05 -1.88
C GLY A 132 -5.32 8.16 -0.84
N ASN A 133 -4.35 8.01 0.08
CA ASN A 133 -4.04 9.05 1.07
C ASN A 133 -3.56 10.36 0.41
N MET A 134 -2.77 10.26 -0.66
CA MET A 134 -2.33 11.45 -1.39
C MET A 134 -3.49 12.17 -2.08
N TYR A 135 -4.38 11.44 -2.74
CA TYR A 135 -5.59 12.01 -3.33
C TYR A 135 -6.48 12.65 -2.26
N ALA A 136 -6.65 12.01 -1.11
CA ALA A 136 -7.42 12.56 0.01
C ALA A 136 -6.82 13.88 0.55
N GLN A 137 -5.49 13.98 0.67
CA GLN A 137 -4.80 15.21 1.05
C GLN A 137 -5.00 16.34 0.03
N LEU A 138 -5.08 16.01 -1.24
CA LEU A 138 -5.38 16.96 -2.33
C LEU A 138 -6.89 17.26 -2.46
N ARG A 139 -7.73 16.70 -1.59
CA ARG A 139 -9.21 16.80 -1.63
C ARG A 139 -9.84 16.21 -2.89
N LEU A 140 -9.14 15.33 -3.59
CA LEU A 140 -9.62 14.52 -4.71
C LEU A 140 -10.26 13.24 -4.14
N LEU A 141 -11.42 13.40 -3.49
CA LEU A 141 -11.99 12.36 -2.64
C LEU A 141 -12.52 11.16 -3.43
N ASP A 142 -13.04 11.35 -4.63
CA ASP A 142 -13.52 10.25 -5.48
C ASP A 142 -12.35 9.38 -5.96
N ASP A 143 -11.23 9.99 -6.34
CA ASP A 143 -10.00 9.28 -6.70
C ASP A 143 -9.45 8.50 -5.50
N ALA A 144 -9.47 9.12 -4.29
CA ALA A 144 -9.07 8.45 -3.06
C ALA A 144 -9.95 7.22 -2.76
N ILE A 145 -11.26 7.34 -2.90
CA ILE A 145 -12.22 6.24 -2.72
C ILE A 145 -11.91 5.09 -3.68
N GLU A 146 -11.60 5.40 -4.94
CA GLU A 146 -11.26 4.38 -5.93
C GLU A 146 -9.98 3.62 -5.54
N GLU A 147 -8.93 4.34 -5.14
CA GLU A 147 -7.68 3.73 -4.72
C GLU A 147 -7.83 2.89 -3.44
N TYR A 148 -8.57 3.36 -2.44
CA TYR A 148 -8.88 2.56 -1.25
C TYR A 148 -9.65 1.28 -1.61
N ARG A 149 -10.58 1.34 -2.55
CA ARG A 149 -11.29 0.14 -3.03
C ARG A 149 -10.35 -0.83 -3.75
N LYS A 150 -9.37 -0.32 -4.52
CA LYS A 150 -8.34 -1.16 -5.15
C LYS A 150 -7.50 -1.87 -4.08
N ALA A 151 -7.07 -1.15 -3.04
CA ALA A 151 -6.35 -1.73 -1.91
C ALA A 151 -7.16 -2.85 -1.23
N LEU A 152 -8.45 -2.61 -0.99
CA LEU A 152 -9.33 -3.58 -0.34
C LEU A 152 -9.69 -4.79 -1.20
N ARG A 153 -9.60 -4.70 -2.52
CA ARG A 153 -9.69 -5.89 -3.39
C ARG A 153 -8.52 -6.86 -3.18
N LEU A 154 -7.35 -6.34 -2.83
CA LEU A 154 -6.13 -7.09 -2.60
C LEU A 154 -6.01 -7.58 -1.15
N SER A 155 -6.40 -6.73 -0.20
CA SER A 155 -6.37 -6.99 1.25
C SER A 155 -7.72 -6.63 1.89
N PRO A 156 -8.74 -7.50 1.81
CA PRO A 156 -10.12 -7.17 2.19
C PRO A 156 -10.33 -6.78 3.64
N ASN A 157 -9.46 -7.23 4.54
CA ASN A 157 -9.58 -7.05 5.99
C ASN A 157 -8.61 -6.01 6.55
N PHE A 158 -8.12 -5.10 5.73
CA PHE A 158 -7.19 -4.06 6.14
C PHE A 158 -7.97 -2.92 6.83
N ALA A 159 -8.14 -3.02 8.15
CA ALA A 159 -9.00 -2.12 8.96
C ALA A 159 -8.65 -0.63 8.78
N ASP A 160 -7.36 -0.30 8.60
CA ASP A 160 -6.90 1.06 8.36
C ASP A 160 -7.42 1.61 7.03
N VAL A 161 -7.28 0.86 5.94
CA VAL A 161 -7.79 1.24 4.61
C VAL A 161 -9.32 1.36 4.62
N ILE A 162 -10.03 0.42 5.29
CA ILE A 162 -11.49 0.46 5.41
C ILE A 162 -11.91 1.75 6.12
N THR A 163 -11.19 2.15 7.16
CA THR A 163 -11.48 3.38 7.92
C THR A 163 -11.23 4.62 7.07
N HIS A 164 -10.13 4.69 6.31
CA HIS A 164 -9.85 5.80 5.41
C HIS A 164 -10.87 5.89 4.26
N LEU A 165 -11.36 4.75 3.75
CA LEU A 165 -12.48 4.72 2.81
C LEU A 165 -13.74 5.32 3.44
N GLY A 166 -14.07 4.94 4.69
CA GLY A 166 -15.19 5.50 5.44
C GLY A 166 -15.06 7.01 5.63
N ILE A 167 -13.86 7.51 5.95
CA ILE A 167 -13.60 8.95 6.08
C ILE A 167 -13.86 9.68 4.76
N ALA A 168 -13.31 9.18 3.66
CA ALA A 168 -13.50 9.78 2.34
C ALA A 168 -14.98 9.77 1.91
N LEU A 169 -15.69 8.68 2.18
CA LEU A 169 -17.15 8.58 1.93
C LEU A 169 -17.94 9.60 2.75
N ARG A 170 -17.64 9.74 4.05
CA ARG A 170 -18.26 10.76 4.89
C ARG A 170 -18.01 12.17 4.36
N ASP A 171 -16.78 12.46 3.98
CA ASP A 171 -16.36 13.78 3.51
C ASP A 171 -16.96 14.13 2.13
N THR A 172 -17.44 13.14 1.35
CA THR A 172 -18.27 13.32 0.16
C THR A 172 -19.78 13.34 0.46
N GLY A 173 -20.20 13.29 1.73
CA GLY A 173 -21.61 13.29 2.14
C GLY A 173 -22.29 11.91 2.06
N ARG A 174 -21.57 10.85 1.75
CA ARG A 174 -22.09 9.48 1.65
C ARG A 174 -22.09 8.80 3.01
N TYR A 175 -22.87 9.34 3.94
CA TYR A 175 -22.86 8.97 5.36
C TYR A 175 -23.23 7.50 5.60
N ASP A 176 -24.26 6.98 4.93
CA ASP A 176 -24.68 5.59 5.10
C ASP A 176 -23.60 4.58 4.67
N ASP A 177 -22.91 4.88 3.58
CA ASP A 177 -21.79 4.05 3.11
C ASP A 177 -20.59 4.16 4.07
N ALA A 178 -20.32 5.36 4.58
CA ALA A 178 -19.27 5.57 5.59
C ALA A 178 -19.53 4.75 6.86
N ILE A 179 -20.75 4.77 7.37
CA ILE A 179 -21.16 4.00 8.56
C ILE A 179 -20.96 2.49 8.32
N LYS A 180 -21.33 1.98 7.14
CA LYS A 180 -21.09 0.57 6.79
C LYS A 180 -19.60 0.21 6.83
N GLU A 181 -18.74 1.04 6.24
CA GLU A 181 -17.31 0.77 6.22
C GLU A 181 -16.70 0.87 7.62
N PHE A 182 -17.09 1.84 8.47
CA PHE A 182 -16.60 1.89 9.85
C PHE A 182 -17.03 0.67 10.67
N ASN A 183 -18.25 0.18 10.50
CA ASN A 183 -18.69 -1.05 11.15
C ASN A 183 -17.90 -2.27 10.65
N ARG A 184 -17.65 -2.36 9.34
CA ARG A 184 -16.77 -3.39 8.76
C ARG A 184 -15.37 -3.34 9.34
N ALA A 185 -14.80 -2.14 9.53
CA ALA A 185 -13.48 -2.00 10.17
C ALA A 185 -13.47 -2.52 11.61
N LYS A 186 -14.56 -2.26 12.38
CA LYS A 186 -14.74 -2.80 13.74
C LYS A 186 -14.87 -4.32 13.75
N GLU A 187 -15.55 -4.91 12.75
CA GLU A 187 -15.63 -6.37 12.61
C GLU A 187 -14.25 -7.00 12.32
N CYS A 188 -13.45 -6.36 11.44
CA CYS A 188 -12.10 -6.82 11.13
C CYS A 188 -11.15 -6.70 12.31
N ASN A 189 -11.25 -5.62 13.09
CA ASN A 189 -10.43 -5.38 14.27
C ASN A 189 -11.25 -4.66 15.37
N PRO A 190 -11.87 -5.40 16.31
CA PRO A 190 -12.71 -4.83 17.35
C PRO A 190 -12.00 -3.82 18.27
N ARG A 191 -10.67 -3.88 18.37
CA ARG A 191 -9.85 -2.95 19.17
C ARG A 191 -9.33 -1.75 18.38
N TYR A 192 -9.73 -1.60 17.12
CA TYR A 192 -9.24 -0.52 16.26
C TYR A 192 -9.99 0.78 16.55
N ILE A 193 -9.42 1.59 17.44
CA ILE A 193 -10.00 2.85 17.95
C ILE A 193 -10.39 3.84 16.84
N PRO A 194 -9.59 4.06 15.75
CA PRO A 194 -9.93 5.02 14.72
C PRO A 194 -11.30 4.75 14.07
N ALA A 195 -11.68 3.50 13.86
CA ALA A 195 -12.98 3.17 13.28
C ALA A 195 -14.15 3.65 14.17
N ARG A 196 -14.07 3.39 15.49
CA ARG A 196 -15.08 3.85 16.46
C ARG A 196 -15.09 5.36 16.59
N LEU A 197 -13.92 5.98 16.61
CA LEU A 197 -13.79 7.44 16.68
C LEU A 197 -14.52 8.09 15.49
N HIS A 198 -14.23 7.66 14.27
CA HIS A 198 -14.81 8.25 13.07
C HIS A 198 -16.28 7.87 12.88
N LEU A 199 -16.70 6.69 13.33
CA LEU A 199 -18.14 6.33 13.37
C LEU A 199 -18.91 7.27 14.29
N GLY A 200 -18.40 7.51 15.50
CA GLY A 200 -18.98 8.47 16.44
C GLY A 200 -19.02 9.89 15.87
N ILE A 201 -17.96 10.37 15.22
CA ILE A 201 -17.95 11.66 14.53
C ILE A 201 -19.04 11.72 13.46
N THR A 202 -19.22 10.63 12.70
CA THR A 202 -20.26 10.56 11.66
C THR A 202 -21.66 10.63 12.26
N TYR A 203 -21.93 9.88 13.31
CA TYR A 203 -23.21 9.94 14.01
C TYR A 203 -23.47 11.33 14.61
N TYR A 204 -22.46 11.92 15.23
CA TYR A 204 -22.57 13.27 15.80
C TYR A 204 -22.91 14.31 14.74
N SER A 205 -22.27 14.27 13.58
CA SER A 205 -22.53 15.21 12.47
C SER A 205 -23.94 15.09 11.91
N GLN A 206 -24.58 13.93 12.09
CA GLN A 206 -25.96 13.67 11.68
C GLN A 206 -26.99 13.92 12.81
N GLY A 207 -26.55 14.37 13.99
CA GLY A 207 -27.42 14.62 15.14
C GLY A 207 -27.78 13.38 15.98
N PHE A 208 -27.18 12.21 15.69
CA PHE A 208 -27.39 10.99 16.46
C PHE A 208 -26.45 10.94 17.67
N TYR A 209 -26.59 11.89 18.58
CA TYR A 209 -25.67 12.12 19.70
C TYR A 209 -25.51 10.90 20.62
N GLY A 210 -26.60 10.16 20.86
CA GLY A 210 -26.57 8.95 21.70
C GLY A 210 -25.69 7.85 21.10
N LEU A 211 -25.79 7.62 19.79
CA LEU A 211 -24.95 6.65 19.09
C LEU A 211 -23.49 7.09 19.05
N ALA A 212 -23.24 8.39 18.90
CA ALA A 212 -21.88 8.92 18.95
C ALA A 212 -21.24 8.70 20.33
N GLU A 213 -21.98 8.98 21.40
CA GLU A 213 -21.53 8.77 22.78
C GLU A 213 -21.23 7.30 23.07
N GLU A 214 -22.06 6.39 22.60
CA GLU A 214 -21.89 4.95 22.75
C GLU A 214 -20.58 4.48 22.11
N GLU A 215 -20.35 4.85 20.84
CA GLU A 215 -19.11 4.46 20.13
C GLU A 215 -17.84 5.01 20.80
N TRP A 216 -17.88 6.26 21.28
CA TRP A 216 -16.75 6.86 21.98
C TRP A 216 -16.51 6.26 23.37
N ARG A 217 -17.57 5.90 24.09
CA ARG A 217 -17.43 5.17 25.37
C ARG A 217 -16.86 3.78 25.17
N GLU A 218 -17.32 3.05 24.16
CA GLU A 218 -16.75 1.74 23.81
C GLU A 218 -15.29 1.85 23.38
N ALA A 219 -14.89 2.89 22.65
CA ALA A 219 -13.51 3.13 22.30
C ALA A 219 -12.61 3.27 23.55
N LEU A 220 -13.09 3.98 24.60
CA LEU A 220 -12.39 4.16 25.86
C LEU A 220 -12.30 2.87 26.72
N VAL A 221 -13.12 1.85 26.45
CA VAL A 221 -12.94 0.52 27.09
C VAL A 221 -11.62 -0.12 26.64
N PHE A 222 -11.24 0.09 25.37
CA PHE A 222 -10.00 -0.48 24.81
C PHE A 222 -8.76 0.39 25.04
N ASP A 223 -8.95 1.72 25.06
CA ASP A 223 -7.89 2.71 25.30
C ASP A 223 -8.43 3.84 26.19
N PRO A 224 -8.41 3.64 27.53
CA PRO A 224 -8.97 4.60 28.49
C PRO A 224 -8.34 6.00 28.41
N ASP A 225 -7.09 6.10 27.96
CA ASP A 225 -6.33 7.35 27.95
C ASP A 225 -6.33 8.05 26.58
N ASN A 226 -7.12 7.56 25.62
CA ASN A 226 -7.21 8.16 24.30
C ASN A 226 -7.72 9.60 24.33
N ALA A 227 -6.80 10.56 24.17
CA ALA A 227 -7.09 11.98 24.26
C ALA A 227 -8.10 12.46 23.20
N ALA A 228 -8.01 11.93 21.98
CA ALA A 228 -8.94 12.31 20.91
C ALA A 228 -10.37 11.89 21.24
N VAL A 229 -10.58 10.64 21.65
CA VAL A 229 -11.90 10.12 22.01
C VAL A 229 -12.47 10.88 23.19
N ARG A 230 -11.69 11.15 24.24
CA ARG A 230 -12.12 11.94 25.40
C ARG A 230 -12.55 13.34 25.00
N THR A 231 -11.84 13.97 24.07
CA THR A 231 -12.19 15.31 23.55
C THR A 231 -13.56 15.27 22.89
N TYR A 232 -13.82 14.33 21.99
CA TYR A 232 -15.11 14.21 21.32
C TYR A 232 -16.25 13.87 22.30
N LEU A 233 -16.01 13.00 23.27
CA LEU A 233 -17.01 12.65 24.29
C LEU A 233 -17.45 13.87 25.11
N ASN A 234 -16.57 14.83 25.34
CA ASN A 234 -16.90 16.05 26.06
C ASN A 234 -17.87 16.98 25.30
N PHE A 235 -17.93 16.90 23.96
CA PHE A 235 -18.91 17.66 23.18
C PHE A 235 -20.36 17.18 23.37
N VAL A 236 -20.55 15.92 23.75
CA VAL A 236 -21.88 15.33 23.94
C VAL A 236 -22.38 15.49 25.37
N LYS A 237 -21.48 15.67 26.33
CA LYS A 237 -21.91 15.93 27.73
C LYS A 237 -22.69 17.22 27.77
N PRO A 238 -23.92 17.22 28.37
CA PRO A 238 -24.61 18.48 28.62
C PRO A 238 -23.68 19.36 29.43
N GLN A 239 -23.49 20.61 28.96
CA GLN A 239 -22.83 21.63 29.78
C GLN A 239 -23.74 21.83 30.98
N THR A 240 -23.47 21.14 32.09
CA THR A 240 -24.11 21.45 33.38
C THR A 240 -23.68 22.85 33.76
N SER A 241 -24.58 23.81 33.56
CA SER A 241 -24.51 25.19 34.06
C SER A 241 -24.44 25.19 35.56
#